data_94e940f501f7cf0fe9d410ee752b2e91
#
_entry.id   94e940f501f7cf0fe9d410ee752b2e91
#
_cell.length_a   1.000
_cell.length_b   1.000
_cell.length_c   1.000
_cell.angle_alpha   90.00
_cell.angle_beta   90.00
_cell.angle_gamma   90.00
#
_symmetry.space_group_name_H-M   'P 1'
#
loop_
_entity.id
_entity.type
_entity.pdbx_description
1 polymer ?
#
loop_
_entity_poly.entity_id
_entity_poly.type
_entity_poly.pdbx_seq_one_letter_code
_entity_poly.pdbx_strand_id
1 'polypeptide(L)'
;MRILIPILVLIAAIDLYINYGRVNSSVAEAEQSAALVQIEIPSELSGLATIGKRGFDKNCAACHGENAVGKDGVAPPLVHKIYEPSHHGDESFQRAVAMGVRAHHWKFGNMPAIEGLTRAEVKAITAYVRELQRHNGIN
;
A
#
# COMPACT_ATOMS: atom_id res chain seq x y z
N MET A 1 -22.33 17.90 43.95
CA MET A 1 -22.14 16.55 43.34
C MET A 1 -22.59 16.43 41.88
N ARG A 2 -23.38 17.34 41.31
CA ARG A 2 -23.88 17.30 39.91
C ARG A 2 -22.89 17.77 38.84
N ILE A 3 -21.81 18.49 39.16
CA ILE A 3 -20.85 19.07 38.21
C ILE A 3 -19.62 18.16 37.99
N LEU A 4 -19.30 17.25 38.89
CA LEU A 4 -18.14 16.38 38.83
C LEU A 4 -18.26 15.31 37.73
N ILE A 5 -19.47 14.80 37.47
CA ILE A 5 -19.71 13.76 36.45
C ILE A 5 -19.37 14.25 35.04
N PRO A 6 -19.86 15.43 34.56
CA PRO A 6 -19.52 15.92 33.23
C PRO A 6 -18.03 16.23 33.03
N ILE A 7 -17.34 16.66 34.10
CA ILE A 7 -15.89 16.92 34.05
C ILE A 7 -15.11 15.60 33.88
N LEU A 8 -15.46 14.55 34.60
CA LEU A 8 -14.83 13.23 34.50
C LEU A 8 -15.05 12.60 33.10
N VAL A 9 -16.26 12.75 32.54
CA VAL A 9 -16.57 12.29 31.20
C VAL A 9 -15.75 13.04 30.15
N LEU A 10 -15.59 14.35 30.31
CA LEU A 10 -14.77 15.16 29.40
C LEU A 10 -13.29 14.75 29.44
N ILE A 11 -12.74 14.55 30.65
CA ILE A 11 -11.34 14.10 30.83
C ILE A 11 -11.16 12.72 30.17
N ALA A 12 -12.04 11.78 30.41
CA ALA A 12 -11.98 10.46 29.79
C ALA A 12 -12.05 10.50 28.26
N ALA A 13 -12.89 11.38 27.71
CA ALA A 13 -12.99 11.58 26.26
C ALA A 13 -11.69 12.19 25.67
N ILE A 14 -11.09 13.14 26.36
CA ILE A 14 -9.82 13.76 25.97
C ILE A 14 -8.69 12.71 26.00
N ASP A 15 -8.60 11.92 27.06
CA ASP A 15 -7.58 10.86 27.18
C ASP A 15 -7.74 9.80 26.08
N LEU A 16 -8.98 9.40 25.78
CA LEU A 16 -9.28 8.48 24.70
C LEU A 16 -8.85 9.05 23.33
N TYR A 17 -9.15 10.33 23.09
CA TYR A 17 -8.77 11.02 21.84
C TYR A 17 -7.25 11.14 21.70
N ILE A 18 -6.53 11.50 22.77
CA ILE A 18 -5.06 11.59 22.77
C ILE A 18 -4.41 10.22 22.55
N ASN A 19 -4.91 9.18 23.23
CA ASN A 19 -4.41 7.83 23.07
C ASN A 19 -4.67 7.28 21.67
N TYR A 20 -5.84 7.54 21.08
CA TYR A 20 -6.15 7.17 19.71
C TYR A 20 -5.19 7.84 18.70
N GLY A 21 -4.91 9.13 18.90
CA GLY A 21 -3.94 9.85 18.07
C GLY A 21 -2.51 9.29 18.18
N ARG A 22 -2.07 8.92 19.39
CA ARG A 22 -0.74 8.31 19.61
C ARG A 22 -0.61 6.93 18.97
N VAL A 23 -1.64 6.10 19.07
CA VAL A 23 -1.62 4.77 18.44
C VAL A 23 -1.54 4.90 16.92
N ASN A 24 -2.33 5.79 16.33
CA ASN A 24 -2.29 6.01 14.88
C ASN A 24 -0.95 6.54 14.39
N SER A 25 -0.32 7.50 15.12
CA SER A 25 0.99 7.99 14.74
C SER A 25 2.08 6.92 14.88
N SER A 26 2.06 6.10 15.92
CA SER A 26 3.04 5.02 16.09
C SER A 26 2.90 3.92 15.02
N VAL A 27 1.69 3.63 14.56
CA VAL A 27 1.46 2.69 13.46
C VAL A 27 2.00 3.27 12.15
N ALA A 28 1.70 4.53 11.85
CA ALA A 28 2.21 5.20 10.65
C ALA A 28 3.75 5.28 10.62
N GLU A 29 4.38 5.58 11.75
CA GLU A 29 5.84 5.58 11.88
C GLU A 29 6.45 4.18 11.69
N ALA A 30 5.81 3.13 12.21
CA ALA A 30 6.25 1.76 12.03
C ALA A 30 6.12 1.29 10.57
N GLU A 31 5.04 1.66 9.88
CA GLU A 31 4.86 1.39 8.46
C GLU A 31 5.88 2.13 7.59
N GLN A 32 6.14 3.40 7.90
CA GLN A 32 7.17 4.19 7.23
C GLN A 32 8.57 3.60 7.45
N SER A 33 8.87 3.10 8.64
CA SER A 33 10.18 2.47 8.94
C SER A 33 10.37 1.12 8.25
N ALA A 34 9.29 0.42 7.91
CA ALA A 34 9.30 -0.84 7.18
C ALA A 34 9.36 -0.67 5.66
N ALA A 35 9.16 0.54 5.14
CA ALA A 35 9.19 0.84 3.72
C ALA A 35 10.61 0.63 3.13
N LEU A 36 10.69 -0.06 2.00
CA LEU A 36 11.96 -0.34 1.32
C LEU A 36 12.43 0.80 0.41
N VAL A 37 11.51 1.64 -0.04
CA VAL A 37 11.79 2.83 -0.86
C VAL A 37 10.99 4.03 -0.36
N GLN A 38 11.57 5.21 -0.53
CA GLN A 38 10.87 6.47 -0.35
C GLN A 38 10.39 6.96 -1.71
N ILE A 39 9.13 7.37 -1.80
CA ILE A 39 8.53 7.85 -3.04
C ILE A 39 7.75 9.14 -2.82
N GLU A 40 7.59 9.91 -3.87
CA GLU A 40 6.64 11.03 -3.91
C GLU A 40 5.27 10.52 -4.36
N ILE A 41 4.22 10.98 -3.67
CA ILE A 41 2.85 10.61 -3.98
C ILE A 41 2.21 11.71 -4.83
N PRO A 42 1.64 11.40 -6.00
CA PRO A 42 0.93 12.39 -6.80
C PRO A 42 -0.25 12.97 -6.02
N SER A 43 -0.44 14.28 -6.10
CA SER A 43 -1.56 14.97 -5.44
C SER A 43 -2.93 14.55 -5.98
N GLU A 44 -2.98 14.10 -7.24
CA GLU A 44 -4.18 13.62 -7.90
C GLU A 44 -3.86 12.33 -8.68
N LEU A 45 -4.80 11.41 -8.68
CA LEU A 45 -4.73 10.17 -9.47
C LEU A 45 -5.75 10.22 -10.60
N SER A 46 -5.39 9.66 -11.76
CA SER A 46 -6.34 9.45 -12.85
C SER A 46 -7.52 8.57 -12.40
N GLY A 47 -8.66 8.65 -13.12
CA GLY A 47 -9.87 7.92 -12.74
C GLY A 47 -9.64 6.41 -12.58
N LEU A 48 -8.87 5.78 -13.49
CA LEU A 48 -8.55 4.36 -13.40
C LEU A 48 -7.58 4.06 -12.25
N ALA A 49 -6.58 4.90 -12.01
CA ALA A 49 -5.65 4.74 -10.90
C ALA A 49 -6.33 4.94 -9.54
N THR A 50 -7.31 5.84 -9.44
CA THR A 50 -8.14 6.01 -8.23
C THR A 50 -8.91 4.72 -7.89
N ILE A 51 -9.46 4.05 -8.89
CA ILE A 51 -10.09 2.73 -8.72
C ILE A 51 -9.03 1.70 -8.31
N GLY A 52 -7.88 1.73 -8.99
CA GLY A 52 -6.75 0.85 -8.76
C GLY A 52 -6.17 0.98 -7.35
N LYS A 53 -6.08 2.20 -6.81
CA LYS A 53 -5.64 2.43 -5.44
C LYS A 53 -6.49 1.67 -4.43
N ARG A 54 -7.82 1.76 -4.53
CA ARG A 54 -8.72 1.01 -3.63
C ARG A 54 -8.54 -0.50 -3.75
N GLY A 55 -8.34 -1.01 -4.98
CA GLY A 55 -8.05 -2.42 -5.21
C GLY A 55 -6.70 -2.84 -4.62
N PHE A 56 -5.69 -2.01 -4.78
CA PHE A 56 -4.35 -2.21 -4.23
C PHE A 56 -4.38 -2.23 -2.69
N ASP A 57 -4.96 -1.23 -2.07
CA ASP A 57 -5.05 -1.10 -0.61
C ASP A 57 -5.72 -2.33 0.02
N LYS A 58 -6.75 -2.85 -0.62
CA LYS A 58 -7.49 -4.02 -0.15
C LYS A 58 -6.74 -5.35 -0.31
N ASN A 59 -6.02 -5.54 -1.42
CA ASN A 59 -5.53 -6.86 -1.82
C ASN A 59 -4.00 -6.98 -1.85
N CYS A 60 -3.26 -5.89 -1.89
CA CYS A 60 -1.82 -5.88 -2.15
C CYS A 60 -1.01 -5.20 -1.05
N ALA A 61 -1.55 -4.12 -0.45
CA ALA A 61 -0.81 -3.28 0.49
C ALA A 61 -0.33 -4.02 1.74
N ALA A 62 -1.07 -5.03 2.21
CA ALA A 62 -0.68 -5.84 3.37
C ALA A 62 0.73 -6.43 3.23
N CYS A 63 1.12 -6.80 1.99
CA CYS A 63 2.43 -7.35 1.67
C CYS A 63 3.36 -6.29 1.03
N HIS A 64 2.89 -5.56 0.01
CA HIS A 64 3.72 -4.63 -0.77
C HIS A 64 3.84 -3.22 -0.15
N GLY A 65 3.32 -3.02 1.06
CA GLY A 65 3.32 -1.74 1.75
C GLY A 65 2.31 -0.74 1.17
N GLU A 66 1.97 0.28 1.94
CA GLU A 66 1.18 1.40 1.43
C GLU A 66 1.89 2.03 0.23
N ASN A 67 1.11 2.47 -0.75
CA ASN A 67 1.63 3.08 -1.97
C ASN A 67 2.72 2.26 -2.69
N ALA A 68 2.71 0.94 -2.50
CA ALA A 68 3.61 0.01 -3.20
C ALA A 68 5.11 0.22 -2.92
N VAL A 69 5.46 0.76 -1.75
CA VAL A 69 6.86 1.02 -1.32
C VAL A 69 7.61 -0.22 -0.83
N GLY A 70 6.95 -1.38 -0.82
CA GLY A 70 7.47 -2.61 -0.25
C GLY A 70 7.39 -2.64 1.27
N LYS A 71 7.63 -3.81 1.82
CA LYS A 71 7.66 -4.05 3.27
C LYS A 71 8.81 -4.98 3.58
N ASP A 72 9.76 -4.51 4.39
CA ASP A 72 10.97 -5.28 4.69
C ASP A 72 10.65 -6.65 5.29
N GLY A 73 11.36 -7.66 4.82
CA GLY A 73 11.15 -9.05 5.20
C GLY A 73 9.86 -9.69 4.65
N VAL A 74 8.99 -8.95 3.93
CA VAL A 74 7.68 -9.44 3.49
C VAL A 74 7.57 -9.47 1.97
N ALA A 75 7.63 -8.30 1.29
CA ALA A 75 7.47 -8.24 -0.15
C ALA A 75 8.14 -6.99 -0.76
N PRO A 76 8.52 -7.04 -2.04
CA PRO A 76 9.26 -5.98 -2.69
C PRO A 76 8.43 -4.73 -2.95
N PRO A 77 9.09 -3.56 -3.10
CA PRO A 77 8.45 -2.36 -3.60
C PRO A 77 8.10 -2.55 -5.08
N LEU A 78 6.89 -2.15 -5.48
CA LEU A 78 6.50 -2.14 -6.90
C LEU A 78 6.85 -0.81 -7.58
N VAL A 79 7.09 0.25 -6.80
CA VAL A 79 7.67 1.50 -7.29
C VAL A 79 9.20 1.38 -7.25
N HIS A 80 9.73 0.57 -8.15
CA HIS A 80 11.16 0.30 -8.27
C HIS A 80 11.52 0.00 -9.73
N LYS A 81 12.74 0.35 -10.15
CA LYS A 81 13.18 0.20 -11.53
C LYS A 81 13.09 -1.23 -12.08
N ILE A 82 13.23 -2.25 -11.23
CA ILE A 82 13.02 -3.66 -11.62
C ILE A 82 11.61 -3.87 -12.21
N TYR A 83 10.62 -3.12 -11.77
CA TYR A 83 9.22 -3.25 -12.21
C TYR A 83 8.82 -2.24 -13.28
N GLU A 84 9.80 -1.56 -13.93
CA GLU A 84 9.53 -0.68 -15.07
C GLU A 84 8.83 -1.44 -16.22
N PRO A 85 8.02 -0.75 -17.06
CA PRO A 85 7.25 -1.39 -18.13
C PRO A 85 8.10 -2.20 -19.12
N SER A 86 9.31 -1.78 -19.40
CA SER A 86 10.25 -2.46 -20.31
C SER A 86 10.74 -3.82 -19.78
N HIS A 87 10.78 -3.99 -18.47
CA HIS A 87 11.23 -5.23 -17.81
C HIS A 87 10.05 -6.06 -17.28
N HIS A 88 9.07 -5.43 -16.63
CA HIS A 88 7.84 -6.05 -16.15
C HIS A 88 6.61 -5.34 -16.74
N GLY A 89 6.23 -5.68 -17.96
CA GLY A 89 5.06 -5.13 -18.63
C GLY A 89 3.75 -5.44 -17.85
N ASP A 90 2.66 -4.76 -18.20
CA ASP A 90 1.38 -4.83 -17.47
C ASP A 90 0.84 -6.26 -17.36
N GLU A 91 1.08 -7.10 -18.38
CA GLU A 91 0.67 -8.49 -18.36
C GLU A 91 1.41 -9.33 -17.31
N SER A 92 2.59 -8.90 -16.85
CA SER A 92 3.29 -9.56 -15.75
C SER A 92 2.52 -9.43 -14.42
N PHE A 93 1.84 -8.30 -14.19
CA PHE A 93 0.96 -8.11 -13.04
C PHE A 93 -0.27 -9.04 -13.13
N GLN A 94 -0.86 -9.19 -14.31
CA GLN A 94 -1.97 -10.13 -14.53
C GLN A 94 -1.55 -11.56 -14.18
N ARG A 95 -0.39 -11.99 -14.66
CA ARG A 95 0.13 -13.33 -14.38
C ARG A 95 0.50 -13.50 -12.91
N ALA A 96 1.12 -12.50 -12.29
CA ALA A 96 1.48 -12.52 -10.88
C ALA A 96 0.26 -12.76 -9.99
N VAL A 97 -0.82 -12.03 -10.24
CA VAL A 97 -2.08 -12.19 -9.49
C VAL A 97 -2.70 -13.56 -9.75
N ALA A 98 -2.78 -14.00 -11.01
CA ALA A 98 -3.48 -15.24 -11.36
C ALA A 98 -2.73 -16.51 -10.94
N MET A 99 -1.40 -16.52 -10.96
CA MET A 99 -0.58 -17.73 -10.81
C MET A 99 0.44 -17.64 -9.65
N GLY A 100 0.57 -16.47 -9.03
CA GLY A 100 1.67 -16.19 -8.13
C GLY A 100 3.00 -15.96 -8.84
N VAL A 101 4.05 -15.73 -8.08
CA VAL A 101 5.41 -15.50 -8.60
C VAL A 101 6.41 -16.32 -7.82
N ARG A 102 7.25 -17.06 -8.53
CA ARG A 102 8.47 -17.62 -7.93
C ARG A 102 9.49 -16.50 -7.74
N ALA A 103 10.00 -16.34 -6.52
CA ALA A 103 10.99 -15.31 -6.20
C ALA A 103 12.24 -15.42 -7.11
N HIS A 104 12.64 -14.30 -7.71
CA HIS A 104 13.79 -14.25 -8.62
C HIS A 104 14.61 -12.96 -8.56
N HIS A 105 14.02 -11.84 -8.09
CA HIS A 105 14.73 -10.57 -7.89
C HIS A 105 14.99 -10.25 -6.41
N TRP A 106 14.13 -10.75 -5.52
CA TRP A 106 14.16 -10.44 -4.10
C TRP A 106 14.18 -11.71 -3.26
N LYS A 107 14.66 -11.60 -2.01
CA LYS A 107 14.77 -12.73 -1.07
C LYS A 107 13.59 -12.87 -0.14
N PHE A 108 12.44 -12.29 -0.46
CA PHE A 108 11.24 -12.30 0.40
C PHE A 108 10.37 -13.56 0.25
N GLY A 109 10.78 -14.50 -0.59
CA GLY A 109 9.98 -15.70 -0.87
C GLY A 109 9.04 -15.53 -2.06
N ASN A 110 8.21 -16.54 -2.29
CA ASN A 110 7.28 -16.58 -3.40
C ASN A 110 6.01 -15.78 -3.09
N MET A 111 5.48 -15.08 -4.09
CA MET A 111 4.15 -14.49 -4.00
C MET A 111 3.10 -15.57 -4.31
N PRO A 112 2.10 -15.79 -3.46
CA PRO A 112 0.98 -16.68 -3.78
C PRO A 112 0.07 -16.05 -4.85
N ALA A 113 -0.72 -16.87 -5.55
CA ALA A 113 -1.82 -16.37 -6.37
C ALA A 113 -2.88 -15.68 -5.49
N ILE A 114 -3.53 -14.67 -6.03
CA ILE A 114 -4.58 -13.91 -5.35
C ILE A 114 -5.91 -14.22 -6.04
N GLU A 115 -6.75 -14.96 -5.34
CA GLU A 115 -8.06 -15.35 -5.87
C GLU A 115 -9.09 -14.20 -5.81
N GLY A 116 -10.12 -14.29 -6.65
CA GLY A 116 -11.28 -13.39 -6.62
C GLY A 116 -11.08 -12.05 -7.31
N LEU A 117 -9.93 -11.78 -7.93
CA LEU A 117 -9.70 -10.57 -8.74
C LEU A 117 -9.93 -10.85 -10.23
N THR A 118 -10.72 -10.00 -10.84
CA THR A 118 -10.91 -9.98 -12.30
C THR A 118 -9.73 -9.32 -13.01
N ARG A 119 -9.54 -9.63 -14.30
CA ARG A 119 -8.52 -8.95 -15.11
C ARG A 119 -8.71 -7.42 -15.17
N ALA A 120 -9.95 -6.94 -15.12
CA ALA A 120 -10.24 -5.51 -15.12
C ALA A 120 -9.79 -4.84 -13.80
N GLU A 121 -9.99 -5.48 -12.67
CA GLU A 121 -9.50 -4.98 -11.36
C GLU A 121 -7.98 -4.98 -11.33
N VAL A 122 -7.32 -6.04 -11.78
CA VAL A 122 -5.86 -6.09 -11.86
C VAL A 122 -5.33 -5.01 -12.80
N LYS A 123 -6.00 -4.75 -13.94
CA LYS A 123 -5.63 -3.64 -14.83
C LYS A 123 -5.71 -2.28 -14.13
N ALA A 124 -6.75 -2.05 -13.31
CA ALA A 124 -6.87 -0.81 -12.54
C ALA A 124 -5.75 -0.71 -11.47
N ILE A 125 -5.47 -1.79 -10.74
CA ILE A 125 -4.37 -1.87 -9.78
C ILE A 125 -3.03 -1.57 -10.46
N THR A 126 -2.78 -2.18 -11.63
CA THR A 126 -1.57 -1.92 -12.42
C THR A 126 -1.48 -0.45 -12.83
N ALA A 127 -2.60 0.16 -13.27
CA ALA A 127 -2.64 1.57 -13.64
C ALA A 127 -2.24 2.48 -12.46
N TYR A 128 -2.67 2.16 -11.25
CA TYR A 128 -2.25 2.86 -10.03
C TYR A 128 -0.73 2.74 -9.79
N VAL A 129 -0.19 1.52 -9.82
CA VAL A 129 1.26 1.32 -9.65
C VAL A 129 2.05 2.05 -10.73
N ARG A 130 1.60 2.01 -12.00
CA ARG A 130 2.22 2.74 -13.11
C ARG A 130 2.19 4.24 -12.94
N GLU A 131 1.13 4.77 -12.35
CA GLU A 131 1.04 6.21 -12.07
C GLU A 131 2.03 6.64 -11.00
N LEU A 132 2.16 5.86 -9.92
CA LEU A 132 3.20 6.05 -8.92
C LEU A 132 4.61 5.95 -9.53
N GLN A 133 4.86 4.94 -10.37
CA GLN A 133 6.15 4.76 -11.06
C GLN A 133 6.50 5.99 -11.91
N ARG A 134 5.60 6.43 -12.79
CA ARG A 134 5.84 7.61 -13.64
C ARG A 134 6.11 8.87 -12.83
N HIS A 135 5.34 9.08 -11.76
CA HIS A 135 5.54 10.22 -10.86
C HIS A 135 6.92 10.23 -10.22
N ASN A 136 7.50 9.05 -10.02
CA ASN A 136 8.83 8.84 -9.45
C ASN A 136 9.92 8.55 -10.53
N GLY A 137 9.70 8.93 -11.77
CA GLY A 137 10.68 8.85 -12.85
C GLY A 137 10.96 7.45 -13.40
N ILE A 138 10.09 6.47 -13.14
CA ILE A 138 10.17 5.10 -13.66
C ILE A 138 9.18 4.96 -14.82
N ASN A 139 9.71 4.82 -16.08
CA ASN A 139 8.96 4.80 -17.33
C ASN A 139 9.25 3.54 -18.15
#